data_3dbc1d61cd41d66268fbc6e2095a40b4
#
_entry.id   3dbc1d61cd41d66268fbc6e2095a40b4
#
_cell.length_a   1.000
_cell.length_b   1.000
_cell.length_c   1.000
_cell.angle_alpha   90.00
_cell.angle_beta   90.00
_cell.angle_gamma   90.00
#
_symmetry.space_group_name_H-M   'P 1'
#
loop_
_entity.id
_entity.type
_entity.pdbx_description
1 polymer ?
#
loop_
_entity_poly.entity_id
_entity_poly.type
_entity_poly.pdbx_seq_one_letter_code
_entity_poly.pdbx_strand_id
1 'polypeptide(L)'
;LSLGVQRVIDEDLRLSYLLWEELVLPILAIEVVYHKRRGEYTKKKEIYEQLGILYYVVYNPLRKRKARLEVYRLVQGKYILQLGNRIWLPELSLAIGHERGTFQGITREWLYWYNQDGVRYKTPEELATDAEQRATSAELRAQKLAEQLRKLEINPDEL
;
A
#
# COMPACT_ATOMS: atom_id res chain seq x y z
N LEU A 1 -3.66 -8.76 -6.62
CA LEU A 1 -4.59 -7.66 -6.86
C LEU A 1 -5.33 -7.89 -8.17
N SER A 2 -6.66 -7.87 -8.13
CA SER A 2 -7.53 -7.98 -9.31
C SER A 2 -8.44 -6.77 -9.36
N LEU A 3 -8.72 -6.27 -10.56
CA LEU A 3 -9.64 -5.18 -10.79
C LEU A 3 -11.01 -5.76 -11.17
N GLY A 4 -12.10 -5.09 -10.74
CA GLY A 4 -13.47 -5.50 -11.07
C GLY A 4 -13.97 -6.74 -10.35
N VAL A 5 -13.28 -7.19 -9.29
CA VAL A 5 -13.66 -8.35 -8.47
C VAL A 5 -14.12 -7.89 -7.10
N GLN A 6 -15.19 -8.47 -6.59
CA GLN A 6 -15.72 -8.15 -5.26
C GLN A 6 -14.73 -8.59 -4.17
N ARG A 7 -14.53 -7.73 -3.16
CA ARG A 7 -13.65 -8.01 -2.03
C ARG A 7 -14.22 -9.05 -1.07
N VAL A 8 -15.52 -9.07 -0.94
CA VAL A 8 -16.28 -9.90 0.01
C VAL A 8 -17.24 -10.75 -0.79
N ILE A 9 -17.43 -12.00 -0.42
CA ILE A 9 -18.44 -12.90 -0.94
C ILE A 9 -19.43 -13.11 0.21
N ASP A 10 -20.68 -12.67 0.02
CA ASP A 10 -21.71 -12.60 1.05
C ASP A 10 -21.23 -11.80 2.29
N GLU A 11 -21.26 -12.36 3.49
CA GLU A 11 -20.81 -11.73 4.73
C GLU A 11 -19.34 -12.07 5.07
N ASP A 12 -18.68 -12.94 4.31
CA ASP A 12 -17.37 -13.45 4.60
C ASP A 12 -16.25 -12.77 3.79
N LEU A 13 -15.08 -12.66 4.41
CA LEU A 13 -13.86 -12.28 3.71
C LEU A 13 -13.42 -13.42 2.78
N ARG A 14 -13.08 -13.08 1.56
CA ARG A 14 -12.49 -14.03 0.62
C ARG A 14 -11.15 -14.56 1.15
N LEU A 15 -11.07 -15.84 1.44
CA LEU A 15 -9.87 -16.50 1.94
C LEU A 15 -8.88 -16.87 0.83
N SER A 16 -9.36 -17.06 -0.42
CA SER A 16 -8.53 -17.41 -1.57
C SER A 16 -9.07 -16.76 -2.85
N TYR A 17 -8.21 -16.64 -3.84
CA TYR A 17 -8.57 -16.17 -5.17
C TYR A 17 -8.48 -17.34 -6.14
N LEU A 18 -9.63 -17.81 -6.62
CA LEU A 18 -9.72 -18.96 -7.53
C LEU A 18 -10.01 -18.48 -8.95
N LEU A 19 -9.02 -18.62 -9.84
CA LEU A 19 -9.11 -18.13 -11.22
C LEU A 19 -10.30 -18.72 -11.98
N TRP A 20 -10.64 -19.98 -11.73
CA TRP A 20 -11.76 -20.66 -12.40
C TRP A 20 -13.14 -20.22 -11.93
N GLU A 21 -13.24 -19.59 -10.76
CA GLU A 21 -14.49 -19.01 -10.25
C GLU A 21 -14.67 -17.56 -10.69
N GLU A 22 -13.58 -16.79 -10.60
CA GLU A 22 -13.62 -15.36 -10.88
C GLU A 22 -13.58 -15.02 -12.37
N LEU A 23 -12.99 -15.91 -13.18
CA LEU A 23 -12.73 -15.69 -14.62
C LEU A 23 -11.99 -14.38 -14.93
N VAL A 24 -11.41 -13.75 -13.92
CA VAL A 24 -10.62 -12.52 -14.02
C VAL A 24 -9.19 -12.82 -13.60
N LEU A 25 -8.24 -12.49 -14.47
CA LEU A 25 -6.83 -12.64 -14.14
C LEU A 25 -6.36 -11.50 -13.24
N PRO A 26 -5.62 -11.78 -12.15
CA PRO A 26 -4.99 -10.72 -11.38
C PRO A 26 -4.06 -9.87 -12.25
N ILE A 27 -4.18 -8.56 -12.13
CA ILE A 27 -3.27 -7.64 -12.82
C ILE A 27 -1.88 -7.60 -12.17
N LEU A 28 -1.83 -7.88 -10.87
CA LEU A 28 -0.63 -7.83 -10.05
C LEU A 28 -0.59 -9.00 -9.06
N ALA A 29 0.53 -9.72 -9.03
CA ALA A 29 0.88 -10.68 -7.99
C ALA A 29 2.06 -10.17 -7.17
N ILE A 30 1.96 -10.24 -5.84
CA ILE A 30 3.03 -9.86 -4.90
C ILE A 30 3.43 -11.08 -4.08
N GLU A 31 4.71 -11.42 -4.12
CA GLU A 31 5.31 -12.45 -3.29
C GLU A 31 6.24 -11.81 -2.25
N VAL A 32 5.97 -12.11 -0.99
CA VAL A 32 6.82 -11.67 0.12
C VAL A 32 7.72 -12.82 0.55
N VAL A 33 9.02 -12.65 0.37
CA VAL A 33 10.02 -13.66 0.73
C VAL A 33 10.45 -13.45 2.17
N TYR A 34 10.17 -14.46 3.01
CA TYR A 34 10.59 -14.47 4.41
C TYR A 34 11.40 -15.73 4.69
N HIS A 35 12.59 -15.62 5.28
CA HIS A 35 13.57 -16.65 5.58
C HIS A 35 13.95 -17.61 4.44
N LYS A 36 13.05 -18.46 3.94
CA LYS A 36 13.33 -19.47 2.92
C LYS A 36 12.68 -19.09 1.59
N ARG A 37 13.45 -19.16 0.52
CA ARG A 37 12.96 -19.03 -0.86
C ARG A 37 12.14 -20.26 -1.24
N ARG A 38 10.97 -20.06 -1.85
CA ARG A 38 10.08 -21.13 -2.31
C ARG A 38 9.76 -20.99 -3.81
N GLY A 39 10.77 -20.57 -4.60
CA GLY A 39 10.63 -20.43 -6.05
C GLY A 39 10.10 -19.09 -6.54
N GLU A 40 10.06 -18.07 -5.67
CA GLU A 40 9.55 -16.73 -6.03
C GLU A 40 10.35 -16.07 -7.17
N TYR A 41 11.65 -16.34 -7.23
CA TYR A 41 12.54 -15.80 -8.29
C TYR A 41 12.67 -16.68 -9.52
N THR A 42 12.06 -17.87 -9.52
CA THR A 42 12.20 -18.87 -10.59
C THR A 42 10.82 -19.44 -10.97
N LYS A 43 10.46 -20.61 -10.41
CA LYS A 43 9.25 -21.34 -10.79
C LYS A 43 7.96 -20.54 -10.69
N LYS A 44 7.75 -19.79 -9.61
CA LYS A 44 6.55 -18.96 -9.45
C LYS A 44 6.53 -17.81 -10.47
N LYS A 45 7.68 -17.17 -10.71
CA LYS A 45 7.82 -16.15 -11.73
C LYS A 45 7.44 -16.70 -13.13
N GLU A 46 7.91 -17.89 -13.48
CA GLU A 46 7.57 -18.55 -14.74
C GLU A 46 6.08 -18.88 -14.85
N ILE A 47 5.47 -19.38 -13.76
CA ILE A 47 4.04 -19.66 -13.71
C ILE A 47 3.22 -18.39 -13.94
N TYR A 48 3.53 -17.30 -13.24
CA TYR A 48 2.81 -16.03 -13.39
C TYR A 48 3.03 -15.39 -14.76
N GLU A 49 4.22 -15.57 -15.35
CA GLU A 49 4.52 -15.17 -16.72
C GLU A 49 3.62 -15.93 -17.72
N GLN A 50 3.53 -17.25 -17.59
CA GLN A 50 2.69 -18.11 -18.44
C GLN A 50 1.19 -17.82 -18.27
N LEU A 51 0.74 -17.50 -17.08
CA LEU A 51 -0.63 -17.09 -16.80
C LEU A 51 -0.96 -15.71 -17.41
N GLY A 52 0.03 -14.91 -17.76
CA GLY A 52 -0.19 -13.59 -18.34
C GLY A 52 -0.46 -12.50 -17.32
N ILE A 53 -0.08 -12.68 -16.06
CA ILE A 53 -0.20 -11.63 -15.02
C ILE A 53 0.70 -10.46 -15.38
N LEU A 54 0.12 -9.25 -15.50
CA LEU A 54 0.82 -8.09 -16.04
C LEU A 54 2.01 -7.66 -15.16
N TYR A 55 1.82 -7.66 -13.84
CA TYR A 55 2.85 -7.28 -12.88
C TYR A 55 3.15 -8.38 -11.89
N TYR A 56 4.43 -8.69 -11.75
CA TYR A 56 4.94 -9.60 -10.74
C TYR A 56 5.93 -8.90 -9.84
N VAL A 57 5.68 -8.90 -8.55
CA VAL A 57 6.48 -8.22 -7.54
C VAL A 57 7.04 -9.24 -6.56
N VAL A 58 8.34 -9.19 -6.33
CA VAL A 58 9.02 -9.95 -5.28
C VAL A 58 9.61 -8.98 -4.27
N TYR A 59 9.15 -9.07 -3.04
CA TYR A 59 9.64 -8.26 -1.94
C TYR A 59 10.31 -9.12 -0.87
N ASN A 60 11.57 -8.81 -0.56
CA ASN A 60 12.34 -9.50 0.47
C ASN A 60 12.93 -8.48 1.46
N PRO A 61 12.25 -8.18 2.57
CA PRO A 61 12.68 -7.18 3.55
C PRO A 61 14.00 -7.53 4.23
N LEU A 62 14.39 -8.81 4.26
CA LEU A 62 15.60 -9.30 4.92
C LEU A 62 16.84 -9.31 4.00
N ARG A 63 16.69 -8.99 2.73
CA ARG A 63 17.77 -9.04 1.75
C ARG A 63 18.77 -7.89 1.97
N LYS A 64 20.05 -8.21 2.08
CA LYS A 64 21.10 -7.21 2.38
C LYS A 64 21.98 -6.85 1.17
N ARG A 65 22.23 -7.80 0.27
CA ARG A 65 23.22 -7.67 -0.82
C ARG A 65 22.64 -7.43 -2.21
N LYS A 66 21.35 -7.58 -2.37
CA LYS A 66 20.64 -7.39 -3.65
C LYS A 66 19.39 -6.54 -3.40
N ALA A 67 18.75 -6.05 -4.44
CA ALA A 67 17.51 -5.28 -4.33
C ALA A 67 16.48 -6.01 -3.47
N ARG A 68 15.86 -5.32 -2.53
CA ARG A 68 14.78 -5.87 -1.68
C ARG A 68 13.47 -5.99 -2.43
N LEU A 69 13.29 -5.14 -3.42
CA LEU A 69 12.12 -5.08 -4.28
C LEU A 69 12.55 -5.37 -5.71
N GLU A 70 11.92 -6.33 -6.35
CA GLU A 70 12.02 -6.59 -7.78
C GLU A 70 10.60 -6.53 -8.35
N VAL A 71 10.39 -5.64 -9.31
CA VAL A 71 9.12 -5.47 -10.01
C VAL A 71 9.32 -5.86 -11.46
N TYR A 72 8.51 -6.78 -11.92
CA TYR A 72 8.54 -7.24 -13.32
C TYR A 72 7.24 -6.84 -14.01
N ARG A 73 7.35 -6.36 -15.23
CA ARG A 73 6.21 -6.12 -16.14
C ARG A 73 6.24 -7.12 -17.27
N LEU A 74 5.09 -7.67 -17.59
CA LEU A 74 4.93 -8.57 -18.75
C LEU A 74 4.93 -7.74 -20.04
N VAL A 75 5.89 -8.02 -20.90
CA VAL A 75 6.05 -7.39 -22.22
C VAL A 75 6.24 -8.49 -23.24
N GLN A 76 5.35 -8.59 -24.23
CA GLN A 76 5.38 -9.62 -25.27
C GLN A 76 5.55 -11.05 -24.69
N GLY A 77 4.83 -11.36 -23.62
CA GLY A 77 4.85 -12.67 -22.97
C GLY A 77 6.08 -12.97 -22.11
N LYS A 78 6.94 -11.96 -21.83
CA LYS A 78 8.12 -12.11 -20.99
C LYS A 78 8.20 -11.05 -19.90
N TYR A 79 8.61 -11.46 -18.70
CA TYR A 79 8.81 -10.52 -17.60
C TYR A 79 10.11 -9.74 -17.75
N ILE A 80 9.97 -8.43 -17.88
CA ILE A 80 11.07 -7.46 -17.92
C ILE A 80 11.15 -6.76 -16.56
N LEU A 81 12.34 -6.83 -15.94
CA LEU A 81 12.62 -6.14 -14.68
C LEU A 81 12.53 -4.63 -14.88
N GLN A 82 11.73 -3.99 -14.04
CA GLN A 82 11.61 -2.54 -13.97
C GLN A 82 12.66 -1.99 -13.01
N LEU A 83 13.38 -0.95 -13.45
CA LEU A 83 14.46 -0.35 -12.65
C LEU A 83 13.96 0.91 -11.95
N GLY A 84 14.36 1.08 -10.69
CA GLY A 84 14.02 2.25 -9.88
C GLY A 84 13.74 1.89 -8.42
N ASN A 85 13.68 2.91 -7.56
CA ASN A 85 13.33 2.74 -6.15
C ASN A 85 11.81 2.77 -5.92
N ARG A 86 11.09 3.44 -6.81
CA ARG A 86 9.63 3.50 -6.89
C ARG A 86 9.24 3.21 -8.32
N ILE A 87 8.45 2.17 -8.53
CA ILE A 87 8.06 1.71 -9.86
C ILE A 87 6.62 2.10 -10.11
N TRP A 88 6.39 2.93 -11.11
CA TRP A 88 5.07 3.32 -11.54
C TRP A 88 4.40 2.18 -12.31
N LEU A 89 3.14 1.91 -11.97
CA LEU A 89 2.29 0.88 -12.55
C LEU A 89 1.09 1.58 -13.23
N PRO A 90 1.21 1.99 -14.49
CA PRO A 90 0.22 2.84 -15.16
C PRO A 90 -1.21 2.33 -15.08
N GLU A 91 -1.40 1.04 -15.28
CA GLU A 91 -2.72 0.39 -15.31
C GLU A 91 -3.41 0.38 -13.93
N LEU A 92 -2.64 0.60 -12.86
CA LEU A 92 -3.16 0.72 -11.49
C LEU A 92 -3.23 2.17 -11.01
N SER A 93 -2.62 3.11 -11.76
CA SER A 93 -2.41 4.51 -11.33
C SER A 93 -1.75 4.63 -9.96
N LEU A 94 -0.83 3.71 -9.66
CA LEU A 94 -0.08 3.62 -8.41
C LEU A 94 1.40 3.36 -8.69
N ALA A 95 2.26 3.80 -7.79
CA ALA A 95 3.63 3.30 -7.75
C ALA A 95 3.84 2.41 -6.53
N ILE A 96 4.74 1.44 -6.66
CA ILE A 96 5.17 0.56 -5.58
C ILE A 96 6.65 0.80 -5.27
N GLY A 97 6.98 0.86 -3.99
CA GLY A 97 8.34 1.08 -3.53
C GLY A 97 8.52 0.60 -2.09
N HIS A 98 9.71 0.76 -1.55
CA HIS A 98 9.96 0.48 -0.13
C HIS A 98 10.73 1.62 0.51
N GLU A 99 10.48 1.86 1.77
CA GLU A 99 11.22 2.79 2.61
C GLU A 99 11.19 2.35 4.07
N ARG A 100 12.08 2.93 4.86
CA ARG A 100 12.13 2.66 6.31
C ARG A 100 10.97 3.36 7.00
N GLY A 101 10.19 2.61 7.75
CA GLY A 101 9.04 3.11 8.49
C GLY A 101 8.73 2.24 9.69
N THR A 102 7.78 2.68 10.51
CA THR A 102 7.27 1.94 11.66
C THR A 102 5.81 1.54 11.42
N PHE A 103 5.51 0.27 11.60
CA PHE A 103 4.17 -0.27 11.53
C PHE A 103 3.99 -1.29 12.66
N GLN A 104 2.93 -1.15 13.46
CA GLN A 104 2.68 -1.97 14.66
C GLN A 104 3.90 -2.07 15.60
N GLY A 105 4.58 -0.94 15.84
CA GLY A 105 5.76 -0.86 16.71
C GLY A 105 7.05 -1.45 16.09
N ILE A 106 7.02 -2.00 14.89
CA ILE A 106 8.19 -2.60 14.23
C ILE A 106 8.77 -1.63 13.21
N THR A 107 10.01 -1.19 13.43
CA THR A 107 10.74 -0.29 12.53
C THR A 107 11.65 -1.08 11.61
N ARG A 108 11.36 -1.06 10.33
CA ARG A 108 12.17 -1.68 9.27
C ARG A 108 11.83 -1.12 7.90
N GLU A 109 12.43 -1.67 6.83
CA GLU A 109 11.96 -1.43 5.46
C GLU A 109 10.60 -2.08 5.27
N TRP A 110 9.61 -1.29 4.84
CA TRP A 110 8.27 -1.74 4.50
C TRP A 110 7.97 -1.46 3.04
N LEU A 111 7.08 -2.25 2.45
CA LEU A 111 6.55 -2.03 1.12
C LEU A 111 5.40 -1.02 1.21
N TYR A 112 5.42 -0.01 0.34
CA TYR A 112 4.41 1.05 0.31
C TYR A 112 3.90 1.33 -1.09
N TRP A 113 2.71 1.88 -1.13
CA TRP A 113 2.12 2.47 -2.32
C TRP A 113 2.36 3.96 -2.35
N TYR A 114 2.44 4.51 -3.57
CA TYR A 114 2.63 5.94 -3.83
C TYR A 114 1.67 6.39 -4.91
N ASN A 115 1.24 7.67 -4.85
CA ASN A 115 0.47 8.30 -5.90
C ASN A 115 1.37 8.73 -7.09
N GLN A 116 0.76 9.33 -8.10
CA GLN A 116 1.48 9.83 -9.29
C GLN A 116 2.52 10.91 -8.99
N ASP A 117 2.35 11.67 -7.90
CA ASP A 117 3.28 12.72 -7.47
C ASP A 117 4.44 12.15 -6.65
N GLY A 118 4.48 10.83 -6.47
CA GLY A 118 5.48 10.13 -5.66
C GLY A 118 5.28 10.28 -4.15
N VAL A 119 4.09 10.73 -3.73
CA VAL A 119 3.73 10.82 -2.30
C VAL A 119 3.26 9.47 -1.81
N ARG A 120 3.85 9.00 -0.71
CA ARG A 120 3.49 7.74 -0.06
C ARG A 120 2.08 7.81 0.52
N TYR A 121 1.29 6.77 0.31
CA TYR A 121 0.04 6.60 1.05
C TYR A 121 0.33 6.29 2.51
N LYS A 122 -0.40 6.95 3.40
CA LYS A 122 -0.30 6.74 4.85
C LYS A 122 -0.89 5.41 5.26
N THR A 123 -0.32 4.80 6.29
CA THR A 123 -0.91 3.62 6.93
C THR A 123 -2.16 4.01 7.73
N PRO A 124 -3.04 3.06 8.07
CA PRO A 124 -4.19 3.34 8.95
C PRO A 124 -3.79 3.95 10.30
N GLU A 125 -2.67 3.52 10.88
CA GLU A 125 -2.13 4.08 12.14
C GLU A 125 -1.73 5.54 11.99
N GLU A 126 -1.03 5.88 10.89
CA GLU A 126 -0.64 7.26 10.59
C GLU A 126 -1.86 8.15 10.34
N LEU A 127 -2.89 7.63 9.67
CA LEU A 127 -4.14 8.36 9.45
C LEU A 127 -4.89 8.61 10.77
N ALA A 128 -4.93 7.62 11.67
CA ALA A 128 -5.53 7.78 12.99
C ALA A 128 -4.79 8.84 13.81
N THR A 129 -3.46 8.76 13.87
CA THR A 129 -2.63 9.77 14.56
C THR A 129 -2.83 11.18 14.02
N ASP A 130 -2.90 11.33 12.70
CA ASP A 130 -3.17 12.62 12.07
C ASP A 130 -4.58 13.15 12.42
N ALA A 131 -5.57 12.26 12.51
CA ALA A 131 -6.93 12.64 12.88
C ALA A 131 -6.99 13.13 14.32
N GLU A 132 -6.34 12.42 15.25
CA GLU A 132 -6.22 12.82 16.66
C GLU A 132 -5.51 14.18 16.83
N GLN A 133 -4.39 14.37 16.13
CA GLN A 133 -3.66 15.64 16.16
C GLN A 133 -4.50 16.80 15.63
N ARG A 134 -5.27 16.57 14.56
CA ARG A 134 -6.18 17.59 14.02
C ARG A 134 -7.31 17.91 14.97
N ALA A 135 -7.90 16.91 15.62
CA ALA A 135 -8.95 17.08 16.63
C ALA A 135 -8.42 17.91 17.81
N THR A 136 -7.31 17.50 18.42
CA THR A 136 -6.67 18.21 19.53
C THR A 136 -6.33 19.66 19.16
N SER A 137 -5.80 19.87 17.96
CA SER A 137 -5.48 21.23 17.48
C SER A 137 -6.73 22.09 17.28
N ALA A 138 -7.82 21.51 16.81
CA ALA A 138 -9.11 22.20 16.65
C ALA A 138 -9.70 22.56 18.02
N GLU A 139 -9.68 21.64 18.98
CA GLU A 139 -10.13 21.88 20.35
C GLU A 139 -9.36 23.02 21.02
N LEU A 140 -8.02 23.00 20.94
CA LEU A 140 -7.18 24.06 21.47
C LEU A 140 -7.47 25.44 20.84
N ARG A 141 -7.74 25.46 19.53
CA ARG A 141 -8.13 26.70 18.83
C ARG A 141 -9.49 27.18 19.29
N ALA A 142 -10.47 26.29 19.42
CA ALA A 142 -11.80 26.62 19.92
C ALA A 142 -11.76 27.16 21.35
N GLN A 143 -10.98 26.52 22.23
CA GLN A 143 -10.79 26.97 23.62
C GLN A 143 -10.17 28.38 23.67
N LYS A 144 -9.12 28.63 22.89
CA LYS A 144 -8.49 29.96 22.81
C LYS A 144 -9.46 31.02 22.31
N LEU A 145 -10.26 30.70 21.31
CA LEU A 145 -11.24 31.61 20.74
C LEU A 145 -12.35 31.91 21.75
N ALA A 146 -12.86 30.89 22.43
CA ALA A 146 -13.87 31.05 23.49
C ALA A 146 -13.34 31.89 24.64
N GLU A 147 -12.08 31.71 25.05
CA GLU A 147 -11.45 32.57 26.07
C GLU A 147 -11.33 34.03 25.61
N GLN A 148 -10.98 34.27 24.36
CA GLN A 148 -10.93 35.63 23.79
C GLN A 148 -12.31 36.28 23.74
N LEU A 149 -13.35 35.55 23.35
CA LEU A 149 -14.74 36.05 23.32
C LEU A 149 -15.22 36.41 24.74
N ARG A 150 -14.94 35.56 25.75
CA ARG A 150 -15.27 35.87 27.14
C ARG A 150 -14.57 37.11 27.65
N LYS A 151 -13.33 37.37 27.25
CA LYS A 151 -12.61 38.62 27.58
C LYS A 151 -13.24 39.87 26.95
N LEU A 152 -13.99 39.69 25.85
CA LEU A 152 -14.76 40.74 25.20
C LEU A 152 -16.23 40.81 25.68
N GLU A 153 -16.55 40.09 26.75
CA GLU A 153 -17.92 39.99 27.34
C GLU A 153 -18.94 39.36 26.36
N ILE A 154 -18.46 38.59 25.37
CA ILE A 154 -19.30 37.83 24.44
C ILE A 154 -19.37 36.38 24.91
N ASN A 155 -20.59 35.87 25.09
CA ASN A 155 -20.81 34.47 25.46
C ASN A 155 -20.61 33.57 24.22
N PRO A 156 -19.57 32.68 24.19
CA PRO A 156 -19.34 31.83 23.03
C PRO A 156 -20.42 30.74 22.82
N ASP A 157 -21.20 30.42 23.85
CA ASP A 157 -22.25 29.40 23.81
C ASP A 157 -23.58 29.95 23.24
N GLU A 158 -23.65 31.24 22.91
CA GLU A 158 -24.79 31.92 22.29
C GLU A 158 -24.57 32.28 20.83
N LEU A 159 -23.48 31.83 20.24
CA LEU A 159 -23.13 32.03 18.85
C LEU A 159 -23.40 30.76 18.02
#